data_df45c2beb2a94b99fd19900ddca7d852
#
_entry.id   df45c2beb2a94b99fd19900ddca7d852
#
_cell.length_a   1.000
_cell.length_b   1.000
_cell.length_c   1.000
_cell.angle_alpha   90.00
_cell.angle_beta   90.00
_cell.angle_gamma   90.00
#
_symmetry.space_group_name_H-M   'P 1'
#
loop_
_entity.id
_entity.type
_entity.pdbx_description
1 polymer ?
#
loop_
_entity_poly.entity_id
_entity_poly.type
_entity_poly.pdbx_seq_one_letter_code
_entity_poly.pdbx_strand_id
1 'polypeptide(L)'
;MPARSAGVARSISSGSALGALAKLAVKPDGPISGYDRIADFGAAWTDGQGASDCQGASGGHNGCETRDDILRRDLTEVKLEGRCEVESGVLKDPCTGRTIRFTRGRKTSPAVRIDPMVALGNAWQTGAKALSKPVREQLANDPLNLTAADGPANDDKGDDDASGWLPQAAAGFRCEYVARQVAVKTKYKLWITSAEKIAMSRILGGCRGRVLPTESSHEVALKS
;
A
#
# COMPACT_ATOMS: atom_id res chain seq x y z
N MET A 1 -17.44 -39.63 27.33
CA MET A 1 -17.37 -39.26 25.90
C MET A 1 -17.22 -37.74 25.81
N PRO A 2 -16.12 -37.19 25.32
CA PRO A 2 -15.98 -35.74 25.18
C PRO A 2 -16.71 -35.25 23.91
N ALA A 3 -17.59 -34.28 24.08
CA ALA A 3 -18.28 -33.59 22.99
C ALA A 3 -17.28 -32.90 22.05
N ARG A 4 -17.29 -33.26 20.78
CA ARG A 4 -16.57 -32.57 19.71
C ARG A 4 -17.18 -31.18 19.54
N SER A 5 -16.40 -30.16 19.88
CA SER A 5 -16.72 -28.78 19.52
C SER A 5 -16.73 -28.69 18.00
N ALA A 6 -17.91 -28.56 17.41
CA ALA A 6 -18.06 -28.23 16.00
C ALA A 6 -17.59 -26.82 15.78
N GLY A 7 -16.41 -26.66 15.17
CA GLY A 7 -15.90 -25.37 14.74
C GLY A 7 -16.86 -24.77 13.70
N VAL A 8 -17.46 -23.64 14.04
CA VAL A 8 -18.33 -22.90 13.12
C VAL A 8 -17.45 -22.42 11.96
N ALA A 9 -17.58 -23.06 10.81
CA ALA A 9 -16.96 -22.60 9.57
C ALA A 9 -17.52 -21.20 9.24
N ARG A 10 -16.71 -20.17 9.42
CA ARG A 10 -17.09 -18.79 9.07
C ARG A 10 -17.28 -18.70 7.56
N SER A 11 -18.47 -18.39 7.14
CA SER A 11 -18.77 -18.02 5.75
C SER A 11 -17.92 -16.81 5.35
N ILE A 12 -16.98 -17.01 4.42
CA ILE A 12 -16.13 -15.95 3.87
C ILE A 12 -16.90 -15.32 2.72
N SER A 13 -17.37 -14.08 2.89
CA SER A 13 -18.01 -13.35 1.80
C SER A 13 -16.99 -13.04 0.69
N SER A 14 -17.41 -13.08 -0.58
CA SER A 14 -16.55 -12.83 -1.73
C SER A 14 -15.97 -11.40 -1.78
N GLY A 15 -16.56 -10.47 -1.03
CA GLY A 15 -16.09 -9.08 -0.89
C GLY A 15 -15.19 -8.82 0.31
N SER A 16 -14.88 -9.83 1.14
CA SER A 16 -13.98 -9.66 2.28
C SER A 16 -12.51 -9.75 1.86
N ALA A 17 -11.64 -9.01 2.59
CA ALA A 17 -10.19 -9.07 2.37
C ALA A 17 -9.65 -10.51 2.55
N LEU A 18 -10.16 -11.25 3.54
CA LEU A 18 -9.78 -12.65 3.76
C LEU A 18 -10.23 -13.56 2.61
N GLY A 19 -11.42 -13.31 2.05
CA GLY A 19 -11.92 -14.05 0.88
C GLY A 19 -11.12 -13.77 -0.38
N ALA A 20 -10.66 -12.53 -0.57
CA ALA A 20 -9.76 -12.15 -1.66
C ALA A 20 -8.36 -12.77 -1.48
N LEU A 21 -7.80 -12.74 -0.26
CA LEU A 21 -6.52 -13.39 0.06
C LEU A 21 -6.55 -14.90 -0.27
N ALA A 22 -7.64 -15.57 -0.02
CA ALA A 22 -7.78 -17.00 -0.32
C ALA A 22 -7.64 -17.32 -1.82
N LYS A 23 -7.93 -16.34 -2.70
CA LYS A 23 -7.90 -16.48 -4.15
C LYS A 23 -6.55 -16.10 -4.77
N LEU A 24 -5.67 -15.43 -4.04
CA LEU A 24 -4.34 -15.08 -4.55
C LEU A 24 -3.53 -16.36 -4.83
N ALA A 25 -2.84 -16.36 -5.95
CA ALA A 25 -1.90 -17.42 -6.30
C ALA A 25 -0.76 -17.48 -5.27
N VAL A 26 -0.35 -18.69 -4.90
CA VAL A 26 0.78 -18.91 -3.99
C VAL A 26 1.93 -19.50 -4.79
N LYS A 27 3.06 -18.78 -4.81
CA LYS A 27 4.29 -19.18 -5.52
C LYS A 27 5.50 -18.71 -4.72
N PRO A 28 6.68 -19.32 -4.88
CA PRO A 28 7.92 -18.76 -4.34
C PRO A 28 8.22 -17.40 -4.99
N ASP A 29 9.00 -16.56 -4.29
CA ASP A 29 9.52 -15.33 -4.88
C ASP A 29 10.36 -15.60 -6.11
N GLY A 30 10.19 -14.76 -7.09
CA GLY A 30 11.10 -14.67 -8.22
C GLY A 30 12.42 -13.98 -7.82
N PRO A 31 13.45 -14.06 -8.66
CA PRO A 31 14.71 -13.38 -8.39
C PRO A 31 14.55 -11.87 -8.46
N ILE A 32 15.17 -11.16 -7.52
CA ILE A 32 15.28 -9.69 -7.54
C ILE A 32 16.22 -9.19 -8.64
N SER A 33 17.05 -10.06 -9.19
CA SER A 33 18.03 -9.69 -10.22
C SER A 33 17.38 -8.99 -11.43
N GLY A 34 18.02 -7.91 -11.85
CA GLY A 34 17.53 -7.04 -12.94
C GLY A 34 16.48 -6.04 -12.50
N TYR A 35 16.16 -5.94 -11.21
CA TYR A 35 15.32 -4.88 -10.68
C TYR A 35 16.10 -3.56 -10.62
N ASP A 36 15.55 -2.55 -11.25
CA ASP A 36 15.94 -1.14 -11.09
C ASP A 36 14.67 -0.30 -10.91
N ARG A 37 14.57 0.36 -9.76
CA ARG A 37 13.36 1.08 -9.40
C ARG A 37 12.95 2.13 -10.45
N ILE A 38 13.91 2.89 -10.97
CA ILE A 38 13.61 3.99 -11.91
C ILE A 38 13.38 3.43 -13.32
N ALA A 39 14.24 2.52 -13.77
CA ALA A 39 14.11 1.92 -15.10
C ALA A 39 12.81 1.13 -15.24
N ASP A 40 12.40 0.41 -14.18
CA ASP A 40 11.26 -0.49 -14.20
C ASP A 40 9.93 0.15 -13.82
N PHE A 41 9.93 1.08 -12.86
CA PHE A 41 8.73 1.69 -12.30
C PHE A 41 8.62 3.21 -12.54
N GLY A 42 9.50 3.75 -13.36
CA GLY A 42 9.52 5.17 -13.72
C GLY A 42 10.07 6.09 -12.63
N ALA A 43 10.12 7.38 -12.94
CA ALA A 43 10.50 8.40 -11.98
C ALA A 43 9.53 8.41 -10.79
N ALA A 44 10.04 8.76 -9.62
CA ALA A 44 9.20 8.87 -8.43
C ALA A 44 8.19 10.01 -8.60
N TRP A 45 6.95 9.70 -8.24
CA TRP A 45 5.88 10.68 -8.01
C TRP A 45 5.47 11.50 -9.24
N THR A 46 5.27 10.83 -10.37
CA THR A 46 4.69 11.47 -11.55
C THR A 46 3.19 11.77 -11.33
N ASP A 47 2.65 12.72 -12.09
CA ASP A 47 1.20 12.98 -12.14
C ASP A 47 0.48 11.92 -12.98
N GLY A 48 0.65 10.63 -12.64
CA GLY A 48 -0.01 9.52 -13.33
C GLY A 48 0.39 9.33 -14.80
N GLN A 49 1.51 9.91 -15.26
CA GLN A 49 2.01 9.72 -16.61
C GLN A 49 2.47 8.27 -16.80
N GLY A 50 1.69 7.50 -17.54
CA GLY A 50 2.03 6.10 -17.86
C GLY A 50 0.84 5.25 -18.26
N ALA A 51 -0.36 5.64 -17.90
CA ALA A 51 -1.57 4.98 -18.35
C ALA A 51 -2.54 6.03 -18.94
N SER A 52 -2.73 5.99 -20.25
CA SER A 52 -3.80 6.72 -20.95
C SER A 52 -5.20 6.38 -20.43
N ASP A 53 -5.30 5.43 -19.50
CA ASP A 53 -6.54 4.86 -19.00
C ASP A 53 -6.71 4.99 -17.47
N CYS A 54 -5.94 5.86 -16.80
CA CYS A 54 -6.18 6.21 -15.39
C CYS A 54 -7.45 7.05 -15.19
N GLN A 55 -8.47 6.84 -16.02
CA GLN A 55 -9.82 7.34 -15.80
C GLN A 55 -10.42 6.55 -14.63
N GLY A 56 -10.07 6.95 -13.41
CA GLY A 56 -10.63 6.34 -12.20
C GLY A 56 -9.68 6.23 -11.01
N ALA A 57 -8.37 6.38 -11.19
CA ALA A 57 -7.48 6.55 -10.05
C ALA A 57 -7.66 7.96 -9.49
N SER A 58 -8.27 8.08 -8.32
CA SER A 58 -8.37 9.36 -7.61
C SER A 58 -6.95 9.91 -7.41
N GLY A 59 -6.53 10.89 -8.23
CA GLY A 59 -5.23 11.54 -8.13
C GLY A 59 -4.36 11.48 -9.39
N GLY A 60 -4.65 10.63 -10.38
CA GLY A 60 -3.94 10.67 -11.66
C GLY A 60 -4.44 11.80 -12.56
N HIS A 61 -3.52 12.55 -13.19
CA HIS A 61 -3.81 13.63 -14.13
C HIS A 61 -4.57 14.84 -13.55
N ASN A 62 -4.39 15.13 -12.26
CA ASN A 62 -4.95 16.33 -11.64
C ASN A 62 -4.01 17.55 -11.73
N GLY A 63 -2.82 17.38 -12.31
CA GLY A 63 -1.78 18.40 -12.44
C GLY A 63 -0.92 18.55 -11.19
N CYS A 64 -1.01 17.60 -10.23
CA CYS A 64 -0.18 17.53 -9.03
C CYS A 64 0.64 16.25 -9.01
N GLU A 65 1.81 16.29 -8.42
CA GLU A 65 2.59 15.06 -8.23
C GLU A 65 1.90 14.11 -7.25
N THR A 66 1.95 12.81 -7.52
CA THR A 66 1.37 11.77 -6.65
C THR A 66 1.83 11.91 -5.19
N ARG A 67 3.09 12.34 -4.97
CA ARG A 67 3.58 12.61 -3.61
C ARG A 67 2.72 13.62 -2.86
N ASP A 68 2.40 14.72 -3.51
CA ASP A 68 1.63 15.81 -2.89
C ASP A 68 0.18 15.42 -2.67
N ASP A 69 -0.39 14.64 -3.58
CA ASP A 69 -1.73 14.08 -3.41
C ASP A 69 -1.80 13.16 -2.18
N ILE A 70 -0.83 12.27 -2.00
CA ILE A 70 -0.77 11.39 -0.83
C ILE A 70 -0.52 12.17 0.46
N LEU A 71 0.38 13.15 0.44
CA LEU A 71 0.60 14.03 1.60
C LEU A 71 -0.68 14.80 1.98
N ARG A 72 -1.40 15.37 0.99
CA ARG A 72 -2.69 16.04 1.23
C ARG A 72 -3.74 15.12 1.82
N ARG A 73 -3.78 13.85 1.39
CA ARG A 73 -4.71 12.85 1.90
C ARG A 73 -4.41 12.48 3.35
N ASP A 74 -3.14 12.22 3.67
CA ASP A 74 -2.73 11.54 4.89
C ASP A 74 -2.34 12.49 6.03
N LEU A 75 -1.97 13.74 5.71
CA LEU A 75 -1.64 14.75 6.71
C LEU A 75 -2.86 15.57 7.14
N THR A 76 -2.81 16.05 8.38
CA THR A 76 -3.68 17.10 8.90
C THR A 76 -2.92 18.44 8.94
N GLU A 77 -3.61 19.57 9.17
CA GLU A 77 -3.01 20.91 9.25
C GLU A 77 -2.14 21.25 8.02
N VAL A 78 -2.58 20.79 6.84
CA VAL A 78 -1.83 20.94 5.60
C VAL A 78 -1.76 22.40 5.19
N LYS A 79 -0.54 22.87 4.90
CA LYS A 79 -0.29 24.13 4.19
C LYS A 79 0.25 23.84 2.81
N LEU A 80 -0.26 24.56 1.82
CA LEU A 80 0.14 24.41 0.43
C LEU A 80 0.96 25.61 -0.02
N GLU A 81 1.96 25.36 -0.84
CA GLU A 81 2.57 26.35 -1.72
C GLU A 81 1.95 26.20 -3.11
N GLY A 82 1.33 27.26 -3.60
CA GLY A 82 0.55 27.20 -4.85
C GLY A 82 -0.63 26.25 -4.75
N ARG A 83 -0.95 25.57 -5.88
CA ARG A 83 -2.11 24.70 -6.00
C ARG A 83 -1.90 23.30 -5.42
N CYS A 84 -0.70 22.77 -5.53
CA CYS A 84 -0.42 21.36 -5.34
C CYS A 84 0.55 21.06 -4.20
N GLU A 85 1.63 21.85 -4.10
CA GLU A 85 2.77 21.47 -3.29
C GLU A 85 2.48 21.58 -1.80
N VAL A 86 2.63 20.47 -1.08
CA VAL A 86 2.46 20.44 0.37
C VAL A 86 3.75 20.96 1.03
N GLU A 87 3.68 22.18 1.58
CA GLU A 87 4.78 22.83 2.31
C GLU A 87 4.97 22.23 3.70
N SER A 88 3.85 22.03 4.42
CA SER A 88 3.90 21.47 5.77
C SER A 88 2.59 20.77 6.15
N GLY A 89 2.63 19.99 7.23
CA GLY A 89 1.47 19.32 7.81
C GLY A 89 1.86 18.44 8.99
N VAL A 90 0.91 17.71 9.52
CA VAL A 90 1.09 16.80 10.64
C VAL A 90 0.64 15.40 10.25
N LEU A 91 1.56 14.46 10.25
CA LEU A 91 1.27 13.04 10.08
C LEU A 91 1.01 12.40 11.45
N LYS A 92 -0.15 11.79 11.61
CA LYS A 92 -0.36 10.76 12.64
C LYS A 92 -0.01 9.42 12.01
N ASP A 93 1.27 9.04 12.13
CA ASP A 93 1.79 7.88 11.41
C ASP A 93 1.08 6.59 11.84
N PRO A 94 0.39 5.93 10.92
CA PRO A 94 -0.37 4.73 11.26
C PRO A 94 0.53 3.49 11.47
N CYS A 95 1.79 3.54 11.01
CA CYS A 95 2.72 2.41 11.13
C CYS A 95 3.36 2.35 12.52
N THR A 96 3.70 3.50 13.11
CA THR A 96 4.39 3.60 14.41
C THR A 96 3.51 4.18 15.52
N GLY A 97 2.41 4.84 15.17
CA GLY A 97 1.57 5.60 16.10
C GLY A 97 2.15 6.96 16.50
N ARG A 98 3.28 7.37 15.92
CA ARG A 98 3.93 8.65 16.21
C ARG A 98 3.23 9.81 15.52
N THR A 99 3.30 10.99 16.13
CA THR A 99 2.91 12.24 15.49
C THR A 99 4.16 12.93 14.97
N ILE A 100 4.21 13.19 13.66
CA ILE A 100 5.37 13.74 12.97
C ILE A 100 4.97 15.06 12.30
N ARG A 101 5.69 16.13 12.60
CA ARG A 101 5.55 17.41 11.88
C ARG A 101 6.35 17.32 10.58
N PHE A 102 5.63 17.38 9.47
CA PHE A 102 6.25 17.46 8.16
C PHE A 102 6.50 18.93 7.80
N THR A 103 7.69 19.19 7.29
CA THR A 103 8.03 20.44 6.62
C THR A 103 8.86 20.09 5.40
N ARG A 104 8.46 20.60 4.23
CA ARG A 104 9.17 20.36 2.98
C ARG A 104 10.56 20.99 3.06
N GLY A 105 11.56 20.26 2.60
CA GLY A 105 12.94 20.71 2.60
C GLY A 105 13.92 19.55 2.43
N ARG A 106 15.10 19.86 1.91
CA ARG A 106 16.12 18.83 1.63
C ARG A 106 16.47 17.95 2.83
N LYS A 107 16.50 18.54 4.04
CA LYS A 107 16.86 17.83 5.28
C LYS A 107 15.65 17.34 6.07
N THR A 108 14.49 17.91 5.84
CA THR A 108 13.28 17.68 6.65
C THR A 108 12.27 16.76 5.98
N SER A 109 12.16 16.79 4.65
CA SER A 109 11.27 15.90 3.90
C SER A 109 11.49 14.41 4.17
N PRO A 110 12.70 13.90 4.48
CA PRO A 110 12.90 12.48 4.78
C PRO A 110 12.20 11.98 6.05
N ALA A 111 11.73 12.88 6.94
CA ALA A 111 10.97 12.49 8.14
C ALA A 111 9.62 11.84 7.78
N VAL A 112 9.04 12.20 6.63
CA VAL A 112 7.81 11.59 6.11
C VAL A 112 8.07 11.13 4.67
N ARG A 113 7.96 9.84 4.44
CA ARG A 113 8.09 9.20 3.13
C ARG A 113 6.74 8.79 2.59
N ILE A 114 6.65 8.61 1.28
CA ILE A 114 5.52 7.90 0.68
C ILE A 114 5.94 6.44 0.50
N ASP A 115 5.26 5.57 1.21
CA ASP A 115 5.54 4.14 1.29
C ASP A 115 4.54 3.34 0.45
N PRO A 116 5.01 2.53 -0.51
CA PRO A 116 4.16 1.56 -1.18
C PRO A 116 3.79 0.40 -0.22
N MET A 117 2.50 0.18 0.05
CA MET A 117 2.00 -0.94 0.89
C MET A 117 2.57 -2.29 0.45
N VAL A 118 2.59 -2.54 -0.87
CA VAL A 118 3.37 -3.60 -1.51
C VAL A 118 4.62 -2.94 -2.05
N ALA A 119 5.76 -3.18 -1.41
CA ALA A 119 7.05 -2.64 -1.82
C ALA A 119 7.35 -2.99 -3.29
N LEU A 120 8.00 -2.08 -4.03
CA LEU A 120 8.18 -2.27 -5.46
C LEU A 120 9.13 -3.44 -5.79
N GLY A 121 10.14 -3.68 -4.94
CA GLY A 121 11.00 -4.86 -5.07
C GLY A 121 10.22 -6.15 -4.81
N ASN A 122 9.36 -6.19 -3.77
CA ASN A 122 8.46 -7.32 -3.55
C ASN A 122 7.49 -7.51 -4.73
N ALA A 123 6.90 -6.43 -5.24
CA ALA A 123 6.03 -6.51 -6.42
C ALA A 123 6.77 -7.10 -7.63
N TRP A 124 8.03 -6.70 -7.86
CA TRP A 124 8.88 -7.25 -8.92
C TRP A 124 9.04 -8.75 -8.79
N GLN A 125 9.40 -9.23 -7.60
CA GLN A 125 9.59 -10.64 -7.28
C GLN A 125 8.28 -11.44 -7.34
N THR A 126 7.14 -10.80 -7.13
CA THR A 126 5.82 -11.46 -7.07
C THR A 126 4.94 -11.21 -8.30
N GLY A 127 5.55 -10.83 -9.44
CA GLY A 127 4.84 -10.82 -10.72
C GLY A 127 4.93 -9.54 -11.52
N ALA A 128 5.27 -8.40 -10.92
CA ALA A 128 5.31 -7.13 -11.65
C ALA A 128 6.36 -7.13 -12.77
N LYS A 129 7.42 -7.94 -12.67
CA LYS A 129 8.39 -8.14 -13.74
C LYS A 129 7.74 -8.52 -15.09
N ALA A 130 6.64 -9.25 -15.07
CA ALA A 130 5.91 -9.67 -16.27
C ALA A 130 4.91 -8.63 -16.79
N LEU A 131 4.64 -7.56 -16.02
CA LEU A 131 3.75 -6.49 -16.44
C LEU A 131 4.45 -5.55 -17.44
N SER A 132 3.68 -4.87 -18.27
CA SER A 132 4.22 -3.79 -19.10
C SER A 132 4.72 -2.64 -18.25
N LYS A 133 5.69 -1.87 -18.74
CA LYS A 133 6.24 -0.71 -18.01
C LYS A 133 5.15 0.30 -17.60
N PRO A 134 4.18 0.69 -18.45
CA PRO A 134 3.10 1.59 -18.02
C PRO A 134 2.29 1.06 -16.84
N VAL A 135 2.03 -0.25 -16.79
CA VAL A 135 1.30 -0.87 -15.66
C VAL A 135 2.14 -0.87 -14.39
N ARG A 136 3.46 -1.05 -14.50
CA ARG A 136 4.37 -0.93 -13.35
C ARG A 136 4.45 0.51 -12.82
N GLU A 137 4.50 1.50 -13.72
CA GLU A 137 4.44 2.92 -13.36
C GLU A 137 3.12 3.27 -12.67
N GLN A 138 1.99 2.72 -13.15
CA GLN A 138 0.70 2.85 -12.50
C GLN A 138 0.73 2.25 -11.08
N LEU A 139 1.27 1.04 -10.89
CA LEU A 139 1.40 0.41 -9.58
C LEU A 139 2.23 1.27 -8.60
N ALA A 140 3.29 1.91 -9.09
CA ALA A 140 4.17 2.75 -8.29
C ALA A 140 3.51 4.08 -7.85
N ASN A 141 2.51 4.55 -8.60
CA ASN A 141 1.80 5.80 -8.33
C ASN A 141 0.34 5.59 -7.90
N ASP A 142 -0.07 4.34 -7.64
CA ASP A 142 -1.44 4.00 -7.26
C ASP A 142 -1.75 4.44 -5.82
N PRO A 143 -2.73 5.34 -5.57
CA PRO A 143 -3.12 5.74 -4.22
C PRO A 143 -3.55 4.56 -3.33
N LEU A 144 -4.07 3.47 -3.92
CA LEU A 144 -4.39 2.24 -3.19
C LEU A 144 -3.11 1.60 -2.62
N ASN A 145 -1.99 1.72 -3.31
CA ASN A 145 -0.70 1.18 -2.89
C ASN A 145 0.10 2.14 -1.99
N LEU A 146 -0.22 3.42 -1.95
CA LEU A 146 0.63 4.44 -1.33
C LEU A 146 0.10 4.96 -0.01
N THR A 147 0.99 5.25 0.95
CA THR A 147 0.68 5.93 2.21
C THR A 147 1.83 6.83 2.64
N ALA A 148 1.52 7.93 3.33
CA ALA A 148 2.54 8.67 4.06
C ALA A 148 2.93 7.90 5.32
N ALA A 149 4.22 7.77 5.58
CA ALA A 149 4.76 6.97 6.68
C ALA A 149 5.99 7.63 7.32
N ASP A 150 6.28 7.25 8.56
CA ASP A 150 7.54 7.55 9.26
C ASP A 150 8.73 7.10 8.41
N GLY A 151 9.66 8.02 8.10
CA GLY A 151 10.80 7.72 7.24
C GLY A 151 11.64 6.54 7.73
N PRO A 152 12.09 6.52 9.00
CA PRO A 152 12.78 5.37 9.58
C PRO A 152 12.00 4.05 9.49
N ALA A 153 10.70 4.04 9.75
CA ALA A 153 9.89 2.82 9.65
C ALA A 153 9.77 2.32 8.20
N ASN A 154 9.70 3.24 7.23
CA ASN A 154 9.74 2.89 5.82
C ASN A 154 11.11 2.32 5.39
N ASP A 155 12.21 2.90 5.90
CA ASP A 155 13.55 2.38 5.63
C ASP A 155 13.75 0.98 6.25
N ASP A 156 13.19 0.73 7.47
CA ASP A 156 13.20 -0.57 8.15
C ASP A 156 12.40 -1.64 7.39
N LYS A 157 11.27 -1.27 6.82
CA LYS A 157 10.46 -2.16 5.98
C LYS A 157 11.19 -2.59 4.70
N GLY A 158 11.87 -1.68 4.03
CA GLY A 158 12.54 -1.96 2.76
C GLY A 158 11.61 -2.62 1.73
N ASP A 159 12.04 -3.74 1.17
CA ASP A 159 11.27 -4.54 0.21
C ASP A 159 10.55 -5.75 0.83
N ASP A 160 10.44 -5.79 2.17
CA ASP A 160 9.78 -6.88 2.89
C ASP A 160 8.29 -7.01 2.55
N ASP A 161 7.82 -8.26 2.53
CA ASP A 161 6.40 -8.61 2.52
C ASP A 161 5.82 -8.68 3.95
N ALA A 162 4.55 -9.06 4.08
CA ALA A 162 3.88 -9.17 5.39
C ALA A 162 4.45 -10.26 6.31
N SER A 163 5.33 -11.14 5.83
CA SER A 163 6.02 -12.13 6.67
C SER A 163 7.30 -11.58 7.29
N GLY A 164 7.95 -10.62 6.64
CA GLY A 164 9.15 -9.94 7.11
C GLY A 164 8.84 -8.72 7.97
N TRP A 165 7.90 -7.88 7.51
CA TRP A 165 7.57 -6.65 8.20
C TRP A 165 6.06 -6.37 8.27
N LEU A 166 5.61 -5.86 9.40
CA LEU A 166 4.25 -5.37 9.63
C LEU A 166 4.28 -4.12 10.52
N PRO A 167 3.34 -3.16 10.34
CA PRO A 167 3.21 -1.99 11.20
C PRO A 167 3.15 -2.37 12.68
N GLN A 168 3.92 -1.67 13.52
CA GLN A 168 4.00 -1.96 14.95
C GLN A 168 2.88 -1.30 15.76
N ALA A 169 2.23 -0.27 15.20
CA ALA A 169 1.12 0.43 15.82
C ALA A 169 -0.15 -0.44 15.95
N ALA A 170 -1.24 0.20 16.32
CA ALA A 170 -2.49 -0.44 16.72
C ALA A 170 -2.97 -1.55 15.76
N ALA A 171 -3.53 -2.61 16.33
CA ALA A 171 -4.04 -3.77 15.61
C ALA A 171 -5.03 -3.40 14.48
N GLY A 172 -5.77 -2.29 14.64
CA GLY A 172 -6.71 -1.80 13.63
C GLY A 172 -6.04 -1.43 12.31
N PHE A 173 -4.87 -0.77 12.36
CA PHE A 173 -4.15 -0.40 11.16
C PHE A 173 -3.51 -1.62 10.47
N ARG A 174 -3.05 -2.62 11.20
CA ARG A 174 -2.58 -3.88 10.57
C ARG A 174 -3.67 -4.54 9.73
N CYS A 175 -4.91 -4.48 10.17
CA CYS A 175 -6.05 -4.99 9.40
C CYS A 175 -6.21 -4.26 8.08
N GLU A 176 -6.10 -2.94 8.10
CA GLU A 176 -6.17 -2.12 6.90
C GLU A 176 -4.96 -2.34 5.99
N TYR A 177 -3.76 -2.27 6.56
CA TYR A 177 -2.51 -2.46 5.85
C TYR A 177 -2.51 -3.76 5.05
N VAL A 178 -2.82 -4.89 5.69
CA VAL A 178 -2.87 -6.19 5.03
C VAL A 178 -4.02 -6.26 4.02
N ALA A 179 -5.18 -5.69 4.33
CA ALA A 179 -6.29 -5.64 3.38
C ALA A 179 -5.93 -4.85 2.11
N ARG A 180 -5.19 -3.74 2.23
CA ARG A 180 -4.69 -2.95 1.09
C ARG A 180 -3.64 -3.74 0.30
N GLN A 181 -2.71 -4.44 0.96
CA GLN A 181 -1.77 -5.32 0.25
C GLN A 181 -2.51 -6.38 -0.59
N VAL A 182 -3.54 -7.02 -0.02
CA VAL A 182 -4.37 -7.99 -0.76
C VAL A 182 -5.09 -7.33 -1.93
N ALA A 183 -5.62 -6.12 -1.75
CA ALA A 183 -6.29 -5.37 -2.81
C ALA A 183 -5.34 -5.03 -3.97
N VAL A 184 -4.14 -4.51 -3.66
CA VAL A 184 -3.10 -4.20 -4.64
C VAL A 184 -2.67 -5.46 -5.39
N LYS A 185 -2.35 -6.55 -4.66
CA LYS A 185 -1.94 -7.81 -5.30
C LYS A 185 -3.06 -8.40 -6.17
N THR A 186 -4.31 -8.23 -5.76
CA THR A 186 -5.47 -8.65 -6.59
C THR A 186 -5.57 -7.80 -7.86
N LYS A 187 -5.49 -6.47 -7.75
CA LYS A 187 -5.59 -5.52 -8.86
C LYS A 187 -4.51 -5.79 -9.93
N TYR A 188 -3.28 -5.95 -9.50
CA TYR A 188 -2.13 -6.13 -10.39
C TYR A 188 -1.78 -7.59 -10.68
N LYS A 189 -2.62 -8.54 -10.25
CA LYS A 189 -2.44 -9.99 -10.47
C LYS A 189 -1.08 -10.50 -9.98
N LEU A 190 -0.60 -9.93 -8.88
CA LEU A 190 0.61 -10.40 -8.20
C LEU A 190 0.29 -11.65 -7.37
N TRP A 191 1.31 -12.45 -7.09
CA TRP A 191 1.16 -13.60 -6.20
C TRP A 191 1.71 -13.30 -4.79
N ILE A 192 1.54 -14.22 -3.89
CA ILE A 192 2.07 -14.21 -2.52
C ILE A 192 2.91 -15.44 -2.27
N THR A 193 3.85 -15.35 -1.32
CA THR A 193 4.57 -16.53 -0.82
C THR A 193 3.70 -17.29 0.19
N SER A 194 4.11 -18.53 0.50
CA SER A 194 3.44 -19.31 1.55
C SER A 194 3.59 -18.64 2.92
N ALA A 195 4.75 -18.06 3.22
CA ALA A 195 5.02 -17.34 4.46
C ALA A 195 4.14 -16.08 4.56
N GLU A 196 4.10 -15.28 3.50
CA GLU A 196 3.25 -14.10 3.40
C GLU A 196 1.75 -14.46 3.59
N LYS A 197 1.28 -15.53 2.94
CA LYS A 197 -0.10 -16.00 3.11
C LYS A 197 -0.44 -16.34 4.56
N ILE A 198 0.46 -17.00 5.27
CA ILE A 198 0.29 -17.35 6.69
C ILE A 198 0.19 -16.08 7.53
N ALA A 199 1.13 -15.13 7.34
CA ALA A 199 1.15 -13.87 8.07
C ALA A 199 -0.13 -13.05 7.83
N MET A 200 -0.50 -12.84 6.58
CA MET A 200 -1.73 -12.11 6.20
C MET A 200 -2.99 -12.80 6.74
N SER A 201 -3.08 -14.14 6.67
CA SER A 201 -4.23 -14.90 7.19
C SER A 201 -4.37 -14.75 8.70
N ARG A 202 -3.25 -14.73 9.44
CA ARG A 202 -3.25 -14.49 10.89
C ARG A 202 -3.84 -13.11 11.23
N ILE A 203 -3.40 -12.07 10.53
CA ILE A 203 -3.90 -10.70 10.75
C ILE A 203 -5.39 -10.62 10.38
N LEU A 204 -5.76 -10.96 9.14
CA LEU A 204 -7.13 -10.82 8.65
C LEU A 204 -8.12 -11.73 9.37
N GLY A 205 -7.69 -12.87 9.91
CA GLY A 205 -8.51 -13.72 10.75
C GLY A 205 -9.00 -13.04 12.04
N GLY A 206 -8.24 -12.09 12.57
CA GLY A 206 -8.63 -11.23 13.69
C GLY A 206 -9.45 -10.01 13.29
N CYS A 207 -9.52 -9.65 12.00
CA CYS A 207 -10.15 -8.44 11.48
C CYS A 207 -11.59 -8.71 11.02
N ARG A 208 -12.54 -8.70 11.97
CA ARG A 208 -13.94 -9.01 11.67
C ARG A 208 -14.53 -8.06 10.63
N GLY A 209 -15.10 -8.64 9.54
CA GLY A 209 -15.85 -7.88 8.55
C GLY A 209 -15.02 -6.96 7.67
N ARG A 210 -13.67 -7.04 7.72
CA ARG A 210 -12.82 -6.19 6.88
C ARG A 210 -13.11 -6.47 5.40
N VAL A 211 -13.66 -5.49 4.72
CA VAL A 211 -13.87 -5.50 3.27
C VAL A 211 -12.56 -5.29 2.54
N LEU A 212 -12.50 -5.71 1.28
CA LEU A 212 -11.38 -5.42 0.41
C LEU A 212 -11.44 -3.93 0.02
N PRO A 213 -10.42 -3.13 0.32
CA PRO A 213 -10.39 -1.73 -0.09
C PRO A 213 -10.40 -1.58 -1.62
N THR A 214 -11.00 -0.50 -2.09
CA THR A 214 -11.01 -0.09 -3.50
C THR A 214 -10.44 1.32 -3.61
N GLU A 215 -10.13 1.77 -4.81
CA GLU A 215 -9.65 3.14 -5.06
C GLU A 215 -10.63 4.20 -4.56
N SER A 216 -11.92 3.92 -4.64
CA SER A 216 -13.00 4.82 -4.18
C SER A 216 -13.33 4.67 -2.70
N SER A 217 -12.66 3.78 -1.96
CA SER A 217 -12.90 3.66 -0.52
C SER A 217 -12.44 4.94 0.19
N HIS A 218 -13.19 5.38 1.19
CA HIS A 218 -12.92 6.60 1.95
C HIS A 218 -11.50 6.66 2.52
N GLU A 219 -10.93 5.51 2.86
CA GLU A 219 -9.59 5.38 3.44
C GLU A 219 -8.47 5.57 2.41
N VAL A 220 -8.81 5.48 1.11
CA VAL A 220 -7.85 5.54 0.00
C VAL A 220 -8.08 6.75 -0.89
N ALA A 221 -9.30 7.32 -0.87
CA ALA A 221 -9.66 8.46 -1.71
C ALA A 221 -8.80 9.69 -1.37
N LEU A 222 -8.27 10.34 -2.39
CA LEU A 222 -7.57 11.62 -2.25
C LEU A 222 -8.57 12.73 -1.95
N LYS A 223 -8.16 13.67 -1.10
CA LYS A 223 -8.96 14.86 -0.84
C LYS A 223 -8.94 15.73 -2.11
N SER A 224 -10.10 16.02 -2.63
CA SER A 224 -10.31 16.96 -3.75
C SER A 224 -10.01 18.41 -3.34
#